data_a5bf98921192690d254d2f1e164ffdf0
#
_entry.id   a5bf98921192690d254d2f1e164ffdf0
#
_cell.length_a   1.000
_cell.length_b   1.000
_cell.length_c   1.000
_cell.angle_alpha   90.00
_cell.angle_beta   90.00
_cell.angle_gamma   90.00
#
_symmetry.space_group_name_H-M   'P 1'
#
loop_
_entity.id
_entity.type
_entity.pdbx_description
1 polymer ?
#
loop_
_entity_poly.entity_id
_entity_poly.type
_entity_poly.pdbx_seq_one_letter_code
_entity_poly.pdbx_strand_id
1 'polypeptide(L)'
;GSRGLGDVYKRQVSGPPGSGTSTLVKRIANNQSWNSLNGGDIFRSEAAIRGLTVGEFSDLCKKDLDVDRSLDAILKKEIKNPQGSDIIESRLSGWWAHLMDIECLRIWVNVSPEECARRIQKREGGDFLTQLKLSQQRQMDDKERYRILYDIDLDDMSPYSLIIDADNIDADEVYSLVDARLRGD
;
A
#
# COMPACT_ATOMS: atom_id res chain seq x y z
N GLY A 1 -0.23 -28.40 -9.44
CA GLY A 1 0.52 -28.39 -10.69
C GLY A 1 1.72 -27.47 -10.58
N SER A 2 2.85 -27.87 -11.14
CA SER A 2 4.00 -26.99 -11.23
C SER A 2 3.57 -25.74 -11.99
N ARG A 3 3.71 -24.59 -11.37
CA ARG A 3 3.63 -23.35 -12.11
C ARG A 3 4.70 -23.37 -13.17
N GLY A 4 4.32 -23.21 -14.43
CA GLY A 4 5.27 -23.13 -15.52
C GLY A 4 6.29 -22.02 -15.26
N LEU A 5 7.45 -22.14 -15.83
CA LEU A 5 8.47 -21.10 -15.85
C LEU A 5 7.86 -19.86 -16.54
N GLY A 6 7.24 -18.97 -15.78
CA GLY A 6 6.58 -17.79 -16.31
C GLY A 6 5.34 -17.36 -15.53
N ASP A 7 4.83 -18.24 -14.68
CA ASP A 7 3.72 -17.88 -13.79
C ASP A 7 4.25 -17.10 -12.60
N VAL A 8 4.55 -15.81 -12.84
CA VAL A 8 4.86 -14.90 -11.75
C VAL A 8 3.56 -14.52 -11.08
N TYR A 9 3.26 -15.18 -9.97
CA TYR A 9 2.11 -14.84 -9.15
C TYR A 9 2.44 -13.56 -8.38
N LYS A 10 1.86 -12.47 -8.82
CA LYS A 10 2.03 -11.16 -8.17
C LYS A 10 1.22 -11.10 -6.88
N ARG A 11 1.67 -10.28 -5.93
CA ARG A 11 0.95 -10.01 -4.68
C ARG A 11 0.88 -8.53 -4.47
N GLN A 12 -0.30 -8.07 -4.07
CA GLN A 12 -0.56 -6.66 -3.84
C GLN A 12 -0.95 -6.48 -2.37
N VAL A 13 -0.31 -5.52 -1.71
CA VAL A 13 -0.62 -5.19 -0.31
C VAL A 13 -0.99 -3.72 -0.23
N SER A 14 -2.15 -3.45 0.33
CA SER A 14 -2.68 -2.10 0.52
C SER A 14 -3.19 -1.93 1.94
N GLY A 15 -3.33 -0.69 2.36
CA GLY A 15 -3.87 -0.33 3.66
C GLY A 15 -3.89 1.19 3.83
N PRO A 16 -4.53 1.70 4.87
CA PRO A 16 -4.51 3.12 5.16
C PRO A 16 -3.12 3.60 5.57
N PRO A 17 -2.86 4.92 5.52
CA PRO A 17 -1.59 5.47 6.00
C PRO A 17 -1.33 5.06 7.44
N GLY A 18 -0.11 4.60 7.73
CA GLY A 18 0.28 4.18 9.07
C GLY A 18 -0.16 2.78 9.48
N SER A 19 -0.63 1.95 8.56
CA SER A 19 -1.10 0.59 8.84
C SER A 19 0.03 -0.45 8.99
N GLY A 20 1.29 -0.09 8.71
CA GLY A 20 2.42 -0.99 8.81
C GLY A 20 2.65 -1.87 7.58
N THR A 21 2.01 -1.57 6.47
CA THR A 21 2.11 -2.35 5.24
C THR A 21 3.52 -2.38 4.66
N SER A 22 4.27 -1.28 4.73
CA SER A 22 5.67 -1.24 4.26
C SER A 22 6.57 -2.22 5.03
N THR A 23 6.44 -2.24 6.35
CA THR A 23 7.20 -3.15 7.21
C THR A 23 6.84 -4.61 6.93
N LEU A 24 5.54 -4.88 6.79
CA LEU A 24 5.02 -6.20 6.45
C LEU A 24 5.61 -6.71 5.13
N VAL A 25 5.56 -5.89 4.10
CA VAL A 25 6.05 -6.25 2.76
C VAL A 25 7.55 -6.52 2.76
N LYS A 26 8.33 -5.69 3.43
CA LYS A 26 9.78 -5.91 3.56
C LYS A 26 10.09 -7.24 4.26
N ARG A 27 9.35 -7.57 5.31
CA ARG A 27 9.52 -8.83 6.03
C ARG A 27 9.18 -10.03 5.16
N ILE A 28 8.06 -9.98 4.43
CA ILE A 28 7.66 -11.04 3.50
C ILE A 28 8.71 -11.21 2.40
N ALA A 29 9.12 -10.11 1.78
CA ALA A 29 10.10 -10.14 0.69
C ALA A 29 11.43 -10.75 1.15
N ASN A 30 11.92 -10.36 2.32
CA ASN A 30 13.15 -10.91 2.87
C ASN A 30 13.04 -12.42 3.13
N ASN A 31 11.94 -12.87 3.70
CA ASN A 31 11.76 -14.28 4.03
C ASN A 31 11.55 -15.16 2.79
N GLN A 32 10.98 -14.62 1.73
CA GLN A 32 10.71 -15.35 0.49
C GLN A 32 11.78 -15.15 -0.58
N SER A 33 12.77 -14.29 -0.33
CA SER A 33 13.76 -13.86 -1.33
C SER A 33 13.08 -13.25 -2.56
N TRP A 34 12.07 -12.43 -2.35
CA TRP A 34 11.33 -11.73 -3.38
C TRP A 34 11.79 -10.29 -3.55
N ASN A 35 11.62 -9.78 -4.76
CA ASN A 35 11.73 -8.35 -5.03
C ASN A 35 10.45 -7.65 -4.61
N SER A 36 10.59 -6.49 -3.97
CA SER A 36 9.46 -5.68 -3.53
C SER A 36 9.58 -4.26 -4.04
N LEU A 37 8.42 -3.63 -4.19
CA LEU A 37 8.31 -2.22 -4.56
C LEU A 37 7.22 -1.59 -3.70
N ASN A 38 7.44 -0.37 -3.21
CA ASN A 38 6.38 0.36 -2.53
C ASN A 38 6.18 1.75 -3.12
N GLY A 39 4.93 2.23 -3.02
CA GLY A 39 4.54 3.53 -3.56
C GLY A 39 5.30 4.69 -2.93
N GLY A 40 5.68 4.58 -1.66
CA GLY A 40 6.49 5.58 -0.98
C GLY A 40 7.89 5.72 -1.58
N ASP A 41 8.51 4.61 -1.96
CA ASP A 41 9.82 4.63 -2.62
C ASP A 41 9.73 5.27 -4.00
N ILE A 42 8.69 4.97 -4.76
CA ILE A 42 8.43 5.64 -6.06
C ILE A 42 8.27 7.13 -5.86
N PHE A 43 7.48 7.55 -4.87
CA PHE A 43 7.26 8.95 -4.55
C PHE A 43 8.58 9.67 -4.24
N ARG A 44 9.39 9.10 -3.37
CA ARG A 44 10.70 9.69 -3.00
C ARG A 44 11.66 9.74 -4.19
N SER A 45 11.69 8.70 -5.00
CA SER A 45 12.52 8.64 -6.20
C SER A 45 12.12 9.70 -7.22
N GLU A 46 10.84 9.86 -7.49
CA GLU A 46 10.33 10.87 -8.41
C GLU A 46 10.59 12.30 -7.90
N ALA A 47 10.45 12.53 -6.59
CA ALA A 47 10.82 13.81 -5.99
C ALA A 47 12.30 14.13 -6.24
N ALA A 48 13.19 13.18 -6.00
CA ALA A 48 14.62 13.33 -6.21
C ALA A 48 14.97 13.60 -7.68
N ILE A 49 14.36 12.87 -8.62
CA ILE A 49 14.55 13.08 -10.06
C ILE A 49 14.19 14.50 -10.47
N ARG A 50 13.14 15.07 -9.86
CA ARG A 50 12.68 16.43 -10.14
C ARG A 50 13.44 17.51 -9.36
N GLY A 51 14.38 17.11 -8.49
CA GLY A 51 15.15 18.02 -7.64
C GLY A 51 14.31 18.68 -6.56
N LEU A 52 13.23 18.02 -6.11
CA LEU A 52 12.31 18.53 -5.11
C LEU A 52 12.44 17.76 -3.80
N THR A 53 12.15 18.43 -2.69
CA THR A 53 11.94 17.74 -1.43
C THR A 53 10.62 16.96 -1.46
N VAL A 54 10.44 16.02 -0.55
CA VAL A 54 9.20 15.24 -0.44
C VAL A 54 7.99 16.19 -0.21
N GLY A 55 8.15 17.21 0.64
CA GLY A 55 7.10 18.20 0.89
C GLY A 55 6.76 19.01 -0.35
N GLU A 56 7.78 19.51 -1.07
CA GLU A 56 7.59 20.26 -2.31
C GLU A 56 6.90 19.41 -3.38
N PHE A 57 7.29 18.14 -3.51
CA PHE A 57 6.68 17.23 -4.46
C PHE A 57 5.22 16.90 -4.09
N SER A 58 4.94 16.73 -2.80
CA SER A 58 3.56 16.55 -2.31
C SER A 58 2.67 17.74 -2.69
N ASP A 59 3.17 18.96 -2.52
CA ASP A 59 2.45 20.17 -2.91
C ASP A 59 2.22 20.24 -4.41
N LEU A 60 3.22 19.85 -5.21
CA LEU A 60 3.08 19.78 -6.66
C LEU A 60 1.99 18.79 -7.08
N CYS A 61 1.95 17.60 -6.48
CA CYS A 61 0.94 16.60 -6.78
C CYS A 61 -0.48 17.09 -6.46
N LYS A 62 -0.65 17.87 -5.41
CA LYS A 62 -1.94 18.47 -5.05
C LYS A 62 -2.39 19.54 -6.06
N LYS A 63 -1.45 20.27 -6.63
CA LYS A 63 -1.71 21.33 -7.61
C LYS A 63 -1.88 20.80 -9.03
N ASP A 64 -1.17 19.72 -9.37
CA ASP A 64 -1.15 19.14 -10.71
C ASP A 64 -1.50 17.65 -10.61
N LEU A 65 -2.76 17.33 -10.89
CA LEU A 65 -3.26 15.96 -10.82
C LEU A 65 -2.63 15.04 -11.87
N ASP A 66 -2.11 15.56 -12.96
CA ASP A 66 -1.42 14.74 -13.96
C ASP A 66 -0.07 14.24 -13.44
N VAL A 67 0.62 15.04 -12.62
CA VAL A 67 1.82 14.60 -11.91
C VAL A 67 1.46 13.47 -10.94
N ASP A 68 0.38 13.63 -10.20
CA ASP A 68 -0.11 12.62 -9.27
C ASP A 68 -0.47 11.31 -10.01
N ARG A 69 -1.19 11.40 -11.13
CA ARG A 69 -1.51 10.24 -11.99
C ARG A 69 -0.27 9.55 -12.54
N SER A 70 0.80 10.27 -12.77
CA SER A 70 2.05 9.71 -13.31
C SER A 70 2.68 8.68 -12.34
N LEU A 71 2.51 8.88 -11.04
CA LEU A 71 2.99 7.94 -10.02
C LEU A 71 2.23 6.61 -10.09
N ASP A 72 0.92 6.68 -10.24
CA ASP A 72 0.10 5.47 -10.37
C ASP A 72 0.35 4.75 -11.70
N ALA A 73 0.69 5.49 -12.76
CA ALA A 73 1.10 4.89 -14.03
C ALA A 73 2.37 4.05 -13.90
N ILE A 74 3.33 4.48 -13.10
CA ILE A 74 4.55 3.72 -12.79
C ILE A 74 4.18 2.41 -12.07
N LEU A 75 3.32 2.49 -11.06
CA LEU A 75 2.85 1.31 -10.32
C LEU A 75 2.12 0.32 -11.22
N LYS A 76 1.19 0.80 -12.04
CA LYS A 76 0.44 -0.04 -12.99
C LYS A 76 1.36 -0.77 -13.95
N LYS A 77 2.37 -0.09 -14.47
CA LYS A 77 3.35 -0.67 -15.37
C LYS A 77 4.12 -1.80 -14.70
N GLU A 78 4.53 -1.58 -13.44
CA GLU A 78 5.25 -2.58 -12.65
C GLU A 78 4.38 -3.81 -12.37
N ILE A 79 3.11 -3.59 -12.02
CA ILE A 79 2.15 -4.69 -11.77
C ILE A 79 1.94 -5.53 -13.03
N LYS A 80 1.84 -4.90 -14.18
CA LYS A 80 1.66 -5.58 -15.48
C LYS A 80 2.88 -6.33 -15.96
N ASN A 81 4.07 -5.90 -15.55
CA ASN A 81 5.32 -6.46 -16.05
C ASN A 81 5.56 -7.85 -15.44
N PRO A 82 5.58 -8.94 -16.24
CA PRO A 82 5.87 -10.28 -15.71
C PRO A 82 7.23 -10.37 -15.03
N GLN A 83 8.17 -9.52 -15.41
CA GLN A 83 9.51 -9.43 -14.82
C GLN A 83 9.60 -8.40 -13.71
N GLY A 84 8.49 -7.76 -13.35
CA GLY A 84 8.44 -6.77 -12.28
C GLY A 84 8.50 -7.40 -10.90
N SER A 85 8.33 -6.57 -9.86
CA SER A 85 8.43 -6.98 -8.47
C SER A 85 7.41 -8.07 -8.11
N ASP A 86 7.83 -9.01 -7.27
CA ASP A 86 7.01 -10.12 -6.80
C ASP A 86 5.89 -9.67 -5.86
N ILE A 87 6.15 -8.63 -5.08
CA ILE A 87 5.20 -8.06 -4.13
C ILE A 87 5.27 -6.54 -4.19
N ILE A 88 4.10 -5.91 -4.27
CA ILE A 88 3.98 -4.45 -4.41
C ILE A 88 3.05 -3.92 -3.33
N GLU A 89 3.47 -2.85 -2.68
CA GLU A 89 2.70 -2.16 -1.64
C GLU A 89 2.38 -0.74 -2.11
N SER A 90 1.10 -0.40 -2.14
CA SER A 90 0.63 0.98 -2.30
C SER A 90 -0.83 1.08 -1.88
N ARG A 91 -1.34 2.30 -1.78
CA ARG A 91 -2.75 2.55 -1.44
C ARG A 91 -3.72 1.86 -2.40
N LEU A 92 -3.37 1.80 -3.69
CA LEU A 92 -4.25 1.34 -4.75
C LEU A 92 -3.72 0.12 -5.52
N SER A 93 -2.63 -0.52 -5.08
CA SER A 93 -2.08 -1.65 -5.84
C SER A 93 -3.09 -2.78 -6.02
N GLY A 94 -3.88 -3.08 -5.01
CA GLY A 94 -4.96 -4.06 -5.12
C GLY A 94 -6.04 -3.64 -6.11
N TRP A 95 -6.42 -2.38 -6.11
CA TRP A 95 -7.37 -1.83 -7.08
C TRP A 95 -6.84 -1.91 -8.51
N TRP A 96 -5.56 -1.57 -8.72
CA TRP A 96 -4.97 -1.62 -10.06
C TRP A 96 -4.94 -3.04 -10.61
N ALA A 97 -4.53 -4.02 -9.82
CA ALA A 97 -4.54 -5.41 -10.25
C ALA A 97 -5.96 -5.88 -10.58
N HIS A 98 -6.94 -5.51 -9.75
CA HIS A 98 -8.35 -5.83 -9.98
C HIS A 98 -8.89 -5.23 -11.28
N LEU A 99 -8.67 -3.92 -11.49
CA LEU A 99 -9.15 -3.21 -12.68
C LEU A 99 -8.45 -3.66 -13.97
N MET A 100 -7.23 -4.14 -13.88
CA MET A 100 -6.48 -4.67 -15.03
C MET A 100 -6.68 -6.18 -15.25
N ASP A 101 -7.58 -6.81 -14.50
CA ASP A 101 -7.88 -8.24 -14.55
C ASP A 101 -6.63 -9.13 -14.35
N ILE A 102 -5.74 -8.69 -13.48
CA ILE A 102 -4.56 -9.47 -13.13
C ILE A 102 -4.90 -10.36 -11.93
N GLU A 103 -4.88 -11.66 -12.16
CA GLU A 103 -5.13 -12.64 -11.10
C GLU A 103 -3.93 -12.70 -10.16
N CYS A 104 -4.15 -12.33 -8.89
CA CYS A 104 -3.12 -12.31 -7.87
C CYS A 104 -3.74 -12.18 -6.48
N LEU A 105 -2.94 -12.45 -5.46
CA LEU A 105 -3.35 -12.19 -4.08
C LEU A 105 -3.39 -10.68 -3.85
N ARG A 106 -4.52 -10.18 -3.37
CA ARG A 106 -4.75 -8.77 -3.08
C ARG A 106 -5.16 -8.63 -1.62
N ILE A 107 -4.27 -8.04 -0.83
CA ILE A 107 -4.39 -7.94 0.63
C ILE A 107 -4.70 -6.52 1.03
N TRP A 108 -5.69 -6.36 1.90
CA TRP A 108 -5.94 -5.11 2.60
C TRP A 108 -5.69 -5.32 4.10
N VAL A 109 -4.77 -4.51 4.65
CA VAL A 109 -4.51 -4.49 6.10
C VAL A 109 -5.25 -3.29 6.67
N ASN A 110 -6.32 -3.55 7.40
CA ASN A 110 -7.15 -2.51 7.97
C ASN A 110 -6.67 -2.14 9.37
N VAL A 111 -6.44 -0.84 9.58
CA VAL A 111 -6.09 -0.27 10.87
C VAL A 111 -6.90 1.01 11.05
N SER A 112 -7.62 1.11 12.17
CA SER A 112 -8.41 2.31 12.47
C SER A 112 -7.52 3.53 12.70
N PRO A 113 -8.04 4.77 12.51
CA PRO A 113 -7.29 5.98 12.84
C PRO A 113 -6.84 6.02 14.30
N GLU A 114 -7.65 5.49 15.21
CA GLU A 114 -7.35 5.41 16.65
C GLU A 114 -6.13 4.53 16.91
N GLU A 115 -6.07 3.37 16.28
CA GLU A 115 -4.93 2.46 16.42
C GLU A 115 -3.68 3.03 15.75
N CYS A 116 -3.81 3.65 14.59
CA CYS A 116 -2.70 4.36 13.95
C CYS A 116 -2.13 5.43 14.89
N ALA A 117 -3.01 6.21 15.52
CA ALA A 117 -2.60 7.24 16.47
C ALA A 117 -1.87 6.66 17.69
N ARG A 118 -2.35 5.55 18.24
CA ARG A 118 -1.70 4.86 19.36
C ARG A 118 -0.30 4.36 18.98
N ARG A 119 -0.15 3.78 17.80
CA ARG A 119 1.13 3.27 17.30
C ARG A 119 2.15 4.40 17.09
N ILE A 120 1.71 5.51 16.52
CA ILE A 120 2.55 6.69 16.32
C ILE A 120 2.96 7.29 17.67
N GLN A 121 2.02 7.44 18.59
CA GLN A 121 2.30 7.95 19.93
C GLN A 121 3.34 7.08 20.67
N LYS A 122 3.19 5.77 20.60
CA LYS A 122 4.12 4.83 21.23
C LYS A 122 5.53 4.92 20.65
N ARG A 123 5.64 5.14 19.34
CA ARG A 123 6.93 5.18 18.63
C ARG A 123 7.61 6.53 18.75
N GLU A 124 6.85 7.62 18.60
CA GLU A 124 7.38 8.98 18.46
C GLU A 124 7.04 9.89 19.64
N GLY A 125 6.15 9.47 20.52
CA GLY A 125 5.61 10.30 21.58
C GLY A 125 4.55 11.27 21.09
N GLY A 126 4.29 12.33 21.85
CA GLY A 126 3.34 13.34 21.50
C GLY A 126 1.93 13.09 22.04
N ASP A 127 1.02 13.98 21.70
CA ASP A 127 -0.36 13.96 22.16
C ASP A 127 -1.23 13.04 21.29
N PHE A 128 -1.96 12.12 21.92
CA PHE A 128 -2.83 11.17 21.24
C PHE A 128 -3.90 11.87 20.37
N LEU A 129 -4.56 12.90 20.88
CA LEU A 129 -5.62 13.60 20.15
C LEU A 129 -5.06 14.29 18.90
N THR A 130 -3.86 14.84 18.97
CA THR A 130 -3.18 15.43 17.81
C THR A 130 -2.88 14.36 16.77
N GLN A 131 -2.34 13.22 17.18
CA GLN A 131 -2.04 12.11 16.27
C GLN A 131 -3.33 11.51 15.66
N LEU A 132 -4.41 11.44 16.44
CA LEU A 132 -5.70 10.97 15.96
C LEU A 132 -6.24 11.87 14.84
N LYS A 133 -6.23 13.18 15.06
CA LYS A 133 -6.66 14.14 14.04
C LYS A 133 -5.85 14.04 12.75
N LEU A 134 -4.54 13.89 12.88
CA LEU A 134 -3.65 13.72 11.72
C LEU A 134 -3.96 12.43 10.96
N SER A 135 -4.17 11.32 11.66
CA SER A 135 -4.51 10.04 11.04
C SER A 135 -5.86 10.09 10.33
N GLN A 136 -6.86 10.68 10.98
CA GLN A 136 -8.18 10.87 10.38
C GLN A 136 -8.08 11.73 9.12
N GLN A 137 -7.33 12.81 9.17
CA GLN A 137 -7.16 13.72 8.03
C GLN A 137 -6.47 13.03 6.86
N ARG A 138 -5.42 12.25 7.11
CA ARG A 138 -4.72 11.50 6.06
C ARG A 138 -5.64 10.49 5.37
N GLN A 139 -6.47 9.79 6.13
CA GLN A 139 -7.40 8.83 5.56
C GLN A 139 -8.50 9.51 4.75
N MET A 140 -9.03 10.65 5.23
CA MET A 140 -10.00 11.44 4.49
C MET A 140 -9.40 12.01 3.20
N ASP A 141 -8.18 12.53 3.26
CA ASP A 141 -7.49 13.06 2.08
C ASP A 141 -7.28 11.99 1.01
N ASP A 142 -6.90 10.78 1.40
CA ASP A 142 -6.75 9.65 0.47
C ASP A 142 -8.09 9.28 -0.17
N LYS A 143 -9.16 9.20 0.61
CA LYS A 143 -10.50 8.90 0.10
C LYS A 143 -10.97 9.92 -0.93
N GLU A 144 -10.84 11.20 -0.61
CA GLU A 144 -11.24 12.29 -1.50
C GLU A 144 -10.39 12.30 -2.77
N ARG A 145 -9.08 12.17 -2.64
CA ARG A 145 -8.15 12.18 -3.75
C ARG A 145 -8.45 11.09 -4.77
N TYR A 146 -8.66 9.85 -4.32
CA TYR A 146 -8.91 8.74 -5.24
C TYR A 146 -10.33 8.74 -5.79
N ARG A 147 -11.27 9.34 -5.09
CA ARG A 147 -12.59 9.62 -5.65
C ARG A 147 -12.51 10.62 -6.79
N ILE A 148 -11.76 11.70 -6.62
CA ILE A 148 -11.57 12.74 -7.65
C ILE A 148 -10.79 12.21 -8.84
N LEU A 149 -9.67 11.51 -8.60
CA LEU A 149 -8.79 11.04 -9.66
C LEU A 149 -9.39 9.89 -10.47
N TYR A 150 -10.05 8.94 -9.83
CA TYR A 150 -10.38 7.65 -10.43
C TYR A 150 -11.80 7.18 -10.18
N ASP A 151 -12.60 7.95 -9.46
CA ASP A 151 -13.93 7.53 -8.99
C ASP A 151 -13.87 6.18 -8.22
N ILE A 152 -12.81 6.00 -7.45
CA ILE A 152 -12.62 4.83 -6.59
C ILE A 152 -13.08 5.16 -5.17
N ASP A 153 -13.91 4.30 -4.61
CA ASP A 153 -14.29 4.32 -3.21
C ASP A 153 -13.35 3.41 -2.42
N LEU A 154 -12.48 4.00 -1.58
CA LEU A 154 -11.53 3.23 -0.77
C LEU A 154 -12.19 2.32 0.27
N ASP A 155 -13.46 2.56 0.63
CA ASP A 155 -14.19 1.69 1.53
C ASP A 155 -14.74 0.44 0.84
N ASP A 156 -14.74 0.41 -0.48
CA ASP A 156 -15.12 -0.77 -1.24
C ASP A 156 -14.00 -1.81 -1.20
N MET A 157 -14.24 -2.90 -0.47
CA MET A 157 -13.28 -3.98 -0.28
C MET A 157 -13.40 -5.10 -1.31
N SER A 158 -14.27 -4.97 -2.31
CA SER A 158 -14.49 -6.01 -3.32
C SER A 158 -13.24 -6.42 -4.10
N PRO A 159 -12.24 -5.55 -4.33
CA PRO A 159 -11.02 -5.96 -5.02
C PRO A 159 -10.12 -6.90 -4.21
N TYR A 160 -10.29 -6.98 -2.88
CA TYR A 160 -9.36 -7.66 -2.02
C TYR A 160 -9.76 -9.11 -1.75
N SER A 161 -8.80 -10.02 -1.85
CA SER A 161 -8.98 -11.44 -1.60
C SER A 161 -8.66 -11.85 -0.16
N LEU A 162 -7.95 -11.00 0.58
CA LEU A 162 -7.65 -11.18 1.99
C LEU A 162 -7.74 -9.83 2.69
N ILE A 163 -8.61 -9.74 3.69
CA ILE A 163 -8.76 -8.53 4.51
C ILE A 163 -8.35 -8.89 5.94
N ILE A 164 -7.38 -8.14 6.48
CA ILE A 164 -6.88 -8.37 7.84
C ILE A 164 -7.25 -7.16 8.68
N ASP A 165 -8.05 -7.38 9.73
CA ASP A 165 -8.31 -6.36 10.75
C ASP A 165 -7.18 -6.43 11.79
N ALA A 166 -6.31 -5.43 11.77
CA ALA A 166 -5.10 -5.42 12.57
C ALA A 166 -5.16 -4.52 13.81
N ASP A 167 -6.35 -4.09 14.22
CA ASP A 167 -6.50 -3.23 15.39
C ASP A 167 -6.09 -3.92 16.69
N ASN A 168 -6.36 -5.21 16.81
CA ASN A 168 -6.15 -5.98 18.02
C ASN A 168 -5.07 -7.06 17.90
N ILE A 169 -4.27 -7.00 16.85
CA ILE A 169 -3.19 -7.95 16.62
C ILE A 169 -1.89 -7.21 16.33
N ASP A 170 -0.76 -7.85 16.67
CA ASP A 170 0.55 -7.26 16.45
C ASP A 170 1.12 -7.56 15.05
N ALA A 171 2.29 -7.01 14.75
CA ALA A 171 2.95 -7.19 13.46
C ALA A 171 3.29 -8.67 13.17
N ASP A 172 3.64 -9.43 14.19
CA ASP A 172 3.96 -10.85 14.05
C ASP A 172 2.71 -11.66 13.67
N GLU A 173 1.57 -11.35 14.29
CA GLU A 173 0.29 -12.00 13.97
C GLU A 173 -0.17 -11.64 12.54
N VAL A 174 -0.04 -10.38 12.12
CA VAL A 174 -0.35 -9.97 10.74
C VAL A 174 0.53 -10.74 9.76
N TYR A 175 1.83 -10.79 10.02
CA TYR A 175 2.76 -11.55 9.19
C TYR A 175 2.37 -13.03 9.10
N SER A 176 2.03 -13.66 10.22
CA SER A 176 1.64 -15.07 10.26
C SER A 176 0.40 -15.37 9.44
N LEU A 177 -0.60 -14.48 9.47
CA LEU A 177 -1.82 -14.62 8.67
C LEU A 177 -1.52 -14.55 7.17
N VAL A 178 -0.65 -13.61 6.77
CA VAL A 178 -0.25 -13.48 5.36
C VAL A 178 0.59 -14.66 4.92
N ASP A 179 1.54 -15.08 5.75
CA ASP A 179 2.42 -16.22 5.46
C ASP A 179 1.61 -17.52 5.28
N ALA A 180 0.62 -17.76 6.13
CA ALA A 180 -0.29 -18.90 5.99
C ALA A 180 -1.03 -18.85 4.64
N ARG A 181 -1.53 -17.69 4.25
CA ARG A 181 -2.23 -17.53 2.96
C ARG A 181 -1.29 -17.76 1.78
N LEU A 182 -0.04 -17.31 1.87
CA LEU A 182 0.97 -17.50 0.82
C LEU A 182 1.34 -18.97 0.65
N ARG A 183 1.26 -19.75 1.71
CA ARG A 183 1.50 -21.21 1.66
C ARG A 183 0.27 -22.00 1.21
N GLY A 184 -0.85 -21.33 0.95
CA GLY A 184 -2.09 -21.93 0.48
C GLY A 184 -2.99 -22.46 1.59
N ASP A 185 -2.76 -22.05 2.81
CA ASP A 185 -3.57 -22.46 3.97
C ASP A 185 -4.82 -21.59 4.12
#